data_7206141ae1d097fab7fd540281989eb0
#
_entry.id   7206141ae1d097fab7fd540281989eb0
#
_cell.length_a   1.000
_cell.length_b   1.000
_cell.length_c   1.000
_cell.angle_alpha   90.00
_cell.angle_beta   90.00
_cell.angle_gamma   90.00
#
_symmetry.space_group_name_H-M   'P 1'
#
loop_
_entity.id
_entity.type
_entity.pdbx_description
1 polymer ?
#
loop_
_entity_poly.entity_id
_entity_poly.type
_entity_poly.pdbx_seq_one_letter_code
_entity_poly.pdbx_strand_id
1 'polypeptide(L)'
;MFNKLVIFTFLALFVSSLSAQDSGKGKHEWDFNLWGKDYFYKSRPTIDLTYGASKISLQNSGLNFQNAGLIELRLGYTYLQKSKYSKSISRYSTNFFTGSYISSKINAKKYDEALDKTWRFGIGNSNGYGYMLGKKSSLVLYNSNSFTWTRYDDGFPAALTPEEENSYRYIRLSDFSKSLRFGTSTEAGIIIPIAGFVNLQAQYDRTIVFPRHLFWKHLGSVIIETATQSAIDGFIHAIMNSSPMAGPIINFVLKNALAYGIYELRREKMNWPFNSTEPLMFESFKAGFTFTF
;
A
#
# COMPACT_ATOMS: atom_id res chain seq x y z
N MET A 1 -27.07 4.84 11.95
CA MET A 1 -27.13 5.40 10.59
C MET A 1 -25.95 6.34 10.27
N PHE A 2 -25.43 7.05 11.24
CA PHE A 2 -24.28 7.99 11.11
C PHE A 2 -22.97 7.35 10.64
N ASN A 3 -22.66 6.12 11.06
CA ASN A 3 -21.38 5.44 10.73
C ASN A 3 -21.23 5.05 9.25
N LYS A 4 -22.31 4.78 8.53
CA LYS A 4 -22.24 4.38 7.12
C LYS A 4 -21.96 5.57 6.19
N LEU A 5 -22.51 6.75 6.52
CA LEU A 5 -22.30 7.98 5.75
C LEU A 5 -20.85 8.48 5.88
N VAL A 6 -20.28 8.39 7.08
CA VAL A 6 -18.90 8.80 7.37
C VAL A 6 -17.90 7.91 6.63
N ILE A 7 -18.12 6.59 6.59
CA ILE A 7 -17.28 5.66 5.83
C ILE A 7 -17.33 5.94 4.33
N PHE A 8 -18.54 6.24 3.80
CA PHE A 8 -18.72 6.56 2.38
C PHE A 8 -18.07 7.89 1.99
N THR A 9 -18.16 8.91 2.85
CA THR A 9 -17.51 10.21 2.63
C THR A 9 -15.99 10.08 2.70
N PHE A 10 -15.48 9.25 3.59
CA PHE A 10 -14.04 8.99 3.71
C PHE A 10 -13.50 8.22 2.52
N LEU A 11 -14.22 7.22 2.05
CA LEU A 11 -13.91 6.49 0.83
C LEU A 11 -13.90 7.45 -0.38
N ALA A 12 -14.88 8.36 -0.47
CA ALA A 12 -15.00 9.33 -1.54
C ALA A 12 -13.85 10.36 -1.55
N LEU A 13 -13.44 10.89 -0.38
CA LEU A 13 -12.34 11.85 -0.26
C LEU A 13 -10.97 11.23 -0.58
N PHE A 14 -10.74 9.98 -0.17
CA PHE A 14 -9.48 9.31 -0.46
C PHE A 14 -9.36 8.94 -1.94
N VAL A 15 -10.46 8.58 -2.52
CA VAL A 15 -10.52 8.25 -3.93
C VAL A 15 -10.35 9.50 -4.80
N SER A 16 -10.86 10.65 -4.41
CA SER A 16 -10.61 11.92 -5.11
C SER A 16 -9.14 12.34 -5.05
N SER A 17 -8.43 12.06 -3.96
CA SER A 17 -6.98 12.32 -3.87
C SER A 17 -6.14 11.42 -4.80
N LEU A 18 -6.63 10.20 -5.08
CA LEU A 18 -6.02 9.29 -6.05
C LEU A 18 -6.25 9.72 -7.52
N SER A 19 -7.33 10.46 -7.79
CA SER A 19 -7.67 10.94 -9.14
C SER A 19 -7.05 12.29 -9.49
N ALA A 20 -6.58 13.07 -8.51
CA ALA A 20 -5.98 14.39 -8.71
C ALA A 20 -4.63 14.39 -9.47
N GLN A 21 -4.15 13.21 -9.87
CA GLN A 21 -2.84 13.05 -10.52
C GLN A 21 -2.78 13.44 -12.01
N ASP A 22 -3.86 13.92 -12.64
CA ASP A 22 -3.85 14.18 -14.09
C ASP A 22 -4.62 15.42 -14.58
N SER A 23 -4.57 16.55 -13.90
CA SER A 23 -5.12 17.80 -14.43
C SER A 23 -4.05 18.76 -14.92
N GLY A 24 -3.53 18.50 -16.10
CA GLY A 24 -2.91 19.53 -16.94
C GLY A 24 -4.01 20.40 -17.57
N LYS A 25 -4.16 21.64 -17.10
CA LYS A 25 -4.93 22.75 -17.65
C LYS A 25 -6.42 22.55 -17.92
N GLY A 26 -7.22 23.15 -17.09
CA GLY A 26 -8.59 23.57 -17.40
C GLY A 26 -9.66 22.91 -16.55
N LYS A 27 -10.34 23.74 -15.76
CA LYS A 27 -11.53 23.48 -14.97
C LYS A 27 -11.44 22.28 -14.01
N HIS A 28 -11.40 22.57 -12.72
CA HIS A 28 -11.68 21.61 -11.65
C HIS A 28 -13.12 21.10 -11.79
N GLU A 29 -13.34 20.18 -12.71
CA GLU A 29 -14.44 19.24 -12.62
C GLU A 29 -13.95 18.12 -11.71
N TRP A 30 -14.52 18.03 -10.53
CA TRP A 30 -14.40 16.90 -9.64
C TRP A 30 -15.09 15.71 -10.31
N ASP A 31 -14.35 15.03 -11.19
CA ASP A 31 -14.83 13.84 -11.87
C ASP A 31 -14.76 12.66 -10.89
N PHE A 32 -15.87 12.44 -10.18
CA PHE A 32 -16.07 11.27 -9.31
C PHE A 32 -16.22 9.95 -10.08
N ASN A 33 -15.77 9.89 -11.33
CA ASN A 33 -15.78 8.68 -12.16
C ASN A 33 -14.66 7.69 -11.78
N LEU A 34 -14.63 7.29 -10.53
CA LEU A 34 -13.74 6.24 -10.01
C LEU A 34 -13.84 4.92 -10.75
N TRP A 35 -15.02 4.67 -11.29
CA TRP A 35 -15.43 3.46 -11.98
C TRP A 35 -16.15 3.82 -13.28
N GLY A 36 -15.64 4.82 -14.00
CA GLY A 36 -16.22 5.23 -15.28
C GLY A 36 -16.33 4.05 -16.22
N LYS A 37 -17.44 3.94 -16.96
CA LYS A 37 -17.65 2.85 -17.93
C LYS A 37 -16.45 2.68 -18.87
N ASP A 38 -15.82 3.76 -19.30
CA ASP A 38 -14.63 3.75 -20.17
C ASP A 38 -13.40 3.10 -19.53
N TYR A 39 -13.24 3.19 -18.21
CA TYR A 39 -12.15 2.53 -17.49
C TYR A 39 -12.24 1.02 -17.61
N PHE A 40 -13.41 0.43 -17.38
CA PHE A 40 -13.61 -1.02 -17.49
C PHE A 40 -13.49 -1.55 -18.93
N TYR A 41 -13.89 -0.78 -19.92
CA TYR A 41 -13.77 -1.21 -21.32
C TYR A 41 -12.33 -1.27 -21.83
N LYS A 42 -11.40 -0.50 -21.23
CA LYS A 42 -9.99 -0.43 -21.66
C LYS A 42 -9.04 -1.13 -20.69
N SER A 43 -9.51 -1.46 -19.48
CA SER A 43 -8.73 -2.16 -18.47
C SER A 43 -8.83 -3.67 -18.67
N ARG A 44 -7.81 -4.37 -18.20
CA ARG A 44 -7.68 -5.82 -18.26
C ARG A 44 -7.81 -6.41 -16.89
N PRO A 45 -8.58 -7.48 -16.69
CA PRO A 45 -8.57 -8.23 -15.44
C PRO A 45 -7.16 -8.68 -15.10
N THR A 46 -6.79 -8.55 -13.83
CA THR A 46 -5.45 -8.87 -13.36
C THR A 46 -5.53 -9.65 -12.07
N ILE A 47 -4.71 -10.69 -11.98
CA ILE A 47 -4.53 -11.52 -10.80
C ILE A 47 -3.05 -11.48 -10.44
N ASP A 48 -2.73 -11.08 -9.20
CA ASP A 48 -1.37 -11.14 -8.67
C ASP A 48 -1.30 -12.19 -7.58
N LEU A 49 -0.29 -13.05 -7.64
CA LEU A 49 0.03 -14.02 -6.60
C LEU A 49 1.47 -13.81 -6.18
N THR A 50 1.68 -13.44 -4.94
CA THR A 50 3.00 -13.15 -4.40
C THR A 50 3.28 -13.90 -3.11
N TYR A 51 4.55 -14.22 -2.92
CA TYR A 51 5.12 -14.80 -1.72
C TYR A 51 6.27 -13.92 -1.23
N GLY A 52 6.46 -13.86 0.09
CA GLY A 52 7.53 -13.04 0.65
C GLY A 52 7.75 -13.23 2.13
N ALA A 53 8.51 -12.31 2.69
CA ALA A 53 8.80 -12.24 4.11
C ALA A 53 8.37 -10.88 4.66
N SER A 54 7.84 -10.87 5.87
CA SER A 54 7.38 -9.69 6.58
C SER A 54 8.11 -9.58 7.92
N LYS A 55 8.65 -8.39 8.16
CA LYS A 55 9.17 -7.98 9.47
C LYS A 55 8.09 -7.16 10.17
N ILE A 56 7.81 -7.50 11.42
CA ILE A 56 6.82 -6.80 12.24
C ILE A 56 7.57 -6.01 13.30
N SER A 57 7.10 -4.81 13.61
CA SER A 57 7.69 -3.98 14.64
C SER A 57 6.64 -3.11 15.34
N LEU A 58 6.83 -2.92 16.63
CA LEU A 58 6.10 -1.97 17.47
C LEU A 58 7.15 -1.16 18.23
N GLN A 59 7.19 0.15 17.97
CA GLN A 59 8.21 1.03 18.54
C GLN A 59 8.13 1.02 20.08
N ASN A 60 9.29 1.15 20.74
CA ASN A 60 9.41 1.23 22.20
C ASN A 60 8.77 0.07 23.00
N SER A 61 8.40 -1.02 22.33
CA SER A 61 7.77 -2.17 23.02
C SER A 61 8.78 -3.15 23.64
N GLY A 62 10.06 -3.08 23.27
CA GLY A 62 11.05 -4.09 23.61
C GLY A 62 10.78 -5.47 23.01
N LEU A 63 9.81 -5.58 22.09
CA LEU A 63 9.42 -6.81 21.43
C LEU A 63 10.32 -7.08 20.23
N ASN A 64 10.93 -8.25 20.20
CA ASN A 64 11.59 -8.78 19.02
C ASN A 64 10.61 -9.69 18.27
N PHE A 65 9.95 -9.13 17.25
CA PHE A 65 9.13 -9.92 16.35
C PHE A 65 10.01 -10.72 15.39
N GLN A 66 9.64 -11.96 15.16
CA GLN A 66 10.32 -12.79 14.17
C GLN A 66 9.85 -12.42 12.75
N ASN A 67 10.71 -12.70 11.76
CA ASN A 67 10.32 -12.60 10.38
C ASN A 67 9.27 -13.67 10.07
N ALA A 68 8.13 -13.24 9.59
CA ALA A 68 7.03 -14.11 9.18
C ALA A 68 7.01 -14.28 7.66
N GLY A 69 6.61 -15.46 7.18
CA GLY A 69 6.29 -15.67 5.77
C GLY A 69 4.98 -14.98 5.43
N LEU A 70 4.83 -14.54 4.17
CA LEU A 70 3.66 -13.85 3.66
C LEU A 70 3.24 -14.45 2.32
N ILE A 71 1.93 -14.70 2.18
CA ILE A 71 1.28 -15.02 0.89
C ILE A 71 0.23 -13.95 0.63
N GLU A 72 0.18 -13.40 -0.58
CA GLU A 72 -0.80 -12.40 -0.96
C GLU A 72 -1.41 -12.72 -2.33
N LEU A 73 -2.73 -12.55 -2.40
CA LEU A 73 -3.52 -12.58 -3.62
C LEU A 73 -4.13 -11.20 -3.85
N ARG A 74 -3.99 -10.66 -5.07
CA ARG A 74 -4.68 -9.45 -5.53
C ARG A 74 -5.55 -9.76 -6.72
N LEU A 75 -6.70 -9.15 -6.75
CA LEU A 75 -7.64 -9.18 -7.85
C LEU A 75 -7.94 -7.75 -8.27
N GLY A 76 -7.72 -7.42 -9.53
CA GLY A 76 -7.86 -6.04 -9.97
C GLY A 76 -8.08 -5.87 -11.46
N TYR A 77 -8.07 -4.61 -11.86
CA TYR A 77 -8.15 -4.18 -13.24
C TYR A 77 -6.99 -3.26 -13.56
N THR A 78 -6.19 -3.66 -14.55
CA THR A 78 -4.99 -2.92 -14.98
C THR A 78 -5.25 -2.18 -16.25
N TYR A 79 -4.86 -0.91 -16.27
CA TYR A 79 -4.86 -0.04 -17.41
C TYR A 79 -3.41 0.30 -17.80
N LEU A 80 -3.02 -0.09 -19.01
CA LEU A 80 -1.71 0.17 -19.56
C LEU A 80 -1.87 0.87 -20.91
N GLN A 81 -1.39 2.11 -21.01
CA GLN A 81 -1.46 2.90 -22.24
C GLN A 81 -0.13 3.60 -22.54
N LYS A 82 0.05 4.03 -23.78
CA LYS A 82 1.17 4.89 -24.16
C LYS A 82 1.07 6.22 -23.43
N SER A 83 2.20 6.69 -22.92
CA SER A 83 2.26 8.00 -22.27
C SER A 83 2.09 9.14 -23.30
N LYS A 84 1.48 10.24 -22.87
CA LYS A 84 1.39 11.46 -23.65
C LYS A 84 2.76 12.14 -23.89
N TYR A 85 3.75 11.82 -23.06
CA TYR A 85 5.08 12.43 -23.12
C TYR A 85 6.01 11.76 -24.13
N SER A 86 5.88 10.46 -24.35
CA SER A 86 6.71 9.70 -25.30
C SER A 86 6.05 8.37 -25.69
N LYS A 87 6.23 7.97 -26.97
CA LYS A 87 5.80 6.67 -27.47
C LYS A 87 6.57 5.49 -26.86
N SER A 88 7.75 5.75 -26.31
CA SER A 88 8.60 4.74 -25.65
C SER A 88 8.26 4.51 -24.19
N ILE A 89 7.31 5.30 -23.65
CA ILE A 89 6.88 5.22 -22.26
C ILE A 89 5.43 4.81 -22.19
N SER A 90 5.11 3.93 -21.26
CA SER A 90 3.74 3.56 -20.89
C SER A 90 3.35 4.18 -19.56
N ARG A 91 2.07 4.52 -19.41
CA ARG A 91 1.43 4.84 -18.11
C ARG A 91 0.72 3.57 -17.64
N TYR A 92 0.93 3.23 -16.38
CA TYR A 92 0.35 2.09 -15.70
C TYR A 92 -0.56 2.55 -14.56
N SER A 93 -1.74 1.95 -14.46
CA SER A 93 -2.66 2.15 -13.35
C SER A 93 -3.43 0.86 -13.09
N THR A 94 -3.60 0.49 -11.82
CA THR A 94 -4.35 -0.70 -11.40
C THR A 94 -5.15 -0.37 -10.15
N ASN A 95 -6.44 -0.69 -10.16
CA ASN A 95 -7.27 -0.73 -8.96
C ASN A 95 -7.45 -2.19 -8.53
N PHE A 96 -7.28 -2.47 -7.25
CA PHE A 96 -7.26 -3.86 -6.77
C PHE A 96 -7.90 -4.04 -5.39
N PHE A 97 -8.36 -5.27 -5.17
CA PHE A 97 -8.60 -5.85 -3.86
C PHE A 97 -7.45 -6.78 -3.51
N THR A 98 -7.04 -6.81 -2.24
CA THR A 98 -5.97 -7.69 -1.78
C THR A 98 -6.41 -8.47 -0.56
N GLY A 99 -5.93 -9.72 -0.47
CA GLY A 99 -6.00 -10.56 0.71
C GLY A 99 -4.64 -11.17 0.98
N SER A 100 -4.11 -11.03 2.18
CA SER A 100 -2.83 -11.60 2.57
C SER A 100 -2.91 -12.36 3.89
N TYR A 101 -2.10 -13.41 3.97
CA TYR A 101 -1.89 -14.22 5.15
C TYR A 101 -0.41 -14.17 5.53
N ILE A 102 -0.14 -13.79 6.77
CA ILE A 102 1.21 -13.64 7.32
C ILE A 102 1.32 -14.56 8.53
N SER A 103 2.35 -15.43 8.55
CA SER A 103 2.57 -16.35 9.67
C SER A 103 4.03 -16.78 9.77
N SER A 104 4.51 -16.95 10.99
CA SER A 104 5.83 -17.55 11.26
C SER A 104 5.92 -18.99 10.77
N LYS A 105 4.78 -19.71 10.68
CA LYS A 105 4.71 -21.10 10.21
C LYS A 105 4.98 -21.27 8.71
N ILE A 106 4.85 -20.21 7.92
CA ILE A 106 5.15 -20.22 6.48
C ILE A 106 6.65 -20.12 6.24
N ASN A 107 7.43 -19.62 7.19
CA ASN A 107 8.87 -19.51 7.09
C ASN A 107 9.52 -20.86 7.48
N ALA A 108 10.43 -21.37 6.67
CA ALA A 108 11.04 -22.70 6.84
C ALA A 108 11.88 -22.88 8.13
N LYS A 109 12.12 -21.82 8.89
CA LYS A 109 12.82 -21.87 10.17
C LYS A 109 11.81 -22.03 11.30
N LYS A 110 11.87 -23.17 12.01
CA LYS A 110 11.13 -23.36 13.27
C LYS A 110 11.68 -22.39 14.32
N TYR A 111 10.80 -21.54 14.81
CA TYR A 111 11.04 -20.72 16.00
C TYR A 111 9.90 -20.95 16.99
N ASP A 112 10.24 -21.08 18.25
CA ASP A 112 9.31 -21.43 19.35
C ASP A 112 8.47 -20.28 19.90
N GLU A 113 8.69 -19.04 19.41
CA GLU A 113 7.96 -17.89 19.93
C GLU A 113 6.91 -17.37 18.94
N ALA A 114 5.74 -17.14 19.47
CA ALA A 114 4.48 -16.97 18.80
C ALA A 114 4.35 -15.67 18.01
N LEU A 115 4.26 -15.80 16.71
CA LEU A 115 3.54 -14.86 15.86
C LEU A 115 2.62 -15.67 14.96
N ASP A 116 1.41 -15.94 15.45
CA ASP A 116 0.74 -17.06 14.87
C ASP A 116 -0.01 -16.79 13.60
N LYS A 117 -0.83 -15.77 13.53
CA LYS A 117 -1.65 -15.59 12.32
C LYS A 117 -2.08 -14.14 12.15
N THR A 118 -1.76 -13.57 11.02
CA THR A 118 -2.26 -12.26 10.63
C THR A 118 -2.98 -12.36 9.30
N TRP A 119 -4.25 -11.98 9.28
CA TRP A 119 -5.03 -11.79 8.08
C TRP A 119 -5.12 -10.31 7.76
N ARG A 120 -4.87 -9.96 6.51
CA ARG A 120 -5.02 -8.59 6.03
C ARG A 120 -5.82 -8.58 4.75
N PHE A 121 -6.80 -7.70 4.70
CA PHE A 121 -7.59 -7.39 3.51
C PHE A 121 -7.39 -5.93 3.17
N GLY A 122 -7.51 -5.58 1.90
CA GLY A 122 -7.33 -4.20 1.50
C GLY A 122 -7.94 -3.88 0.15
N ILE A 123 -8.09 -2.58 -0.08
CA ILE A 123 -8.43 -1.99 -1.36
C ILE A 123 -7.40 -0.93 -1.69
N GLY A 124 -6.94 -0.89 -2.91
CA GLY A 124 -5.88 0.03 -3.27
C GLY A 124 -5.78 0.33 -4.74
N ASN A 125 -4.83 1.20 -5.01
CA ASN A 125 -4.49 1.62 -6.36
C ASN A 125 -2.96 1.63 -6.51
N SER A 126 -2.50 1.17 -7.68
CA SER A 126 -1.10 1.27 -8.10
C SER A 126 -1.00 2.18 -9.31
N ASN A 127 -0.02 3.09 -9.30
CA ASN A 127 0.24 3.99 -10.42
C ASN A 127 1.73 4.02 -10.72
N GLY A 128 2.07 4.19 -12.00
CA GLY A 128 3.46 4.27 -12.40
C GLY A 128 3.68 4.49 -13.88
N TYR A 129 4.93 4.42 -14.24
CA TYR A 129 5.36 4.51 -15.62
C TYR A 129 6.27 3.34 -15.96
N GLY A 130 6.25 2.94 -17.23
CA GLY A 130 7.10 1.86 -17.72
C GLY A 130 7.78 2.20 -19.03
N TYR A 131 8.84 1.47 -19.32
CA TYR A 131 9.54 1.50 -20.60
C TYR A 131 8.95 0.46 -21.51
N MET A 132 8.49 0.86 -22.69
CA MET A 132 7.95 -0.03 -23.70
C MET A 132 9.07 -0.95 -24.22
N LEU A 133 8.94 -2.27 -24.01
CA LEU A 133 9.85 -3.29 -24.55
C LEU A 133 9.34 -3.88 -25.87
N GLY A 134 8.13 -3.51 -26.28
CA GLY A 134 7.48 -3.97 -27.50
C GLY A 134 6.14 -3.29 -27.69
N LYS A 135 5.30 -3.82 -28.60
CA LYS A 135 3.99 -3.22 -28.90
C LYS A 135 3.00 -3.31 -27.72
N LYS A 136 3.12 -4.33 -26.85
CA LYS A 136 2.18 -4.63 -25.76
C LYS A 136 2.84 -4.92 -24.43
N SER A 137 4.17 -4.84 -24.32
CA SER A 137 4.95 -5.20 -23.14
C SER A 137 5.71 -3.99 -22.61
N SER A 138 5.74 -3.80 -21.30
CA SER A 138 6.45 -2.71 -20.62
C SER A 138 7.10 -3.20 -19.35
N LEU A 139 8.32 -2.75 -19.11
CA LEU A 139 8.95 -2.80 -17.80
C LEU A 139 8.36 -1.66 -16.98
N VAL A 140 7.58 -1.96 -15.94
CA VAL A 140 6.84 -0.96 -15.16
C VAL A 140 7.47 -0.76 -13.80
N LEU A 141 7.66 0.50 -13.42
CA LEU A 141 8.00 0.96 -12.08
C LEU A 141 6.77 1.62 -11.49
N TYR A 142 6.30 1.16 -10.33
CA TYR A 142 5.05 1.65 -9.76
C TYR A 142 5.12 1.90 -8.26
N ASN A 143 4.23 2.76 -7.80
CA ASN A 143 3.90 2.98 -6.41
C ASN A 143 2.47 2.54 -6.18
N SER A 144 2.19 2.02 -4.99
CA SER A 144 0.85 1.62 -4.60
C SER A 144 0.48 2.21 -3.25
N ASN A 145 -0.78 2.58 -3.11
CA ASN A 145 -1.38 2.97 -1.84
C ASN A 145 -2.64 2.14 -1.61
N SER A 146 -2.83 1.68 -0.39
CA SER A 146 -4.02 0.93 -0.03
C SER A 146 -4.50 1.21 1.38
N PHE A 147 -5.81 1.11 1.57
CA PHE A 147 -6.41 0.94 2.88
C PHE A 147 -6.47 -0.53 3.21
N THR A 148 -6.14 -0.84 4.44
CA THR A 148 -6.07 -2.22 4.91
C THR A 148 -6.86 -2.40 6.19
N TRP A 149 -7.39 -3.62 6.36
CA TRP A 149 -7.98 -4.11 7.58
C TRP A 149 -7.21 -5.35 7.99
N THR A 150 -6.52 -5.25 9.11
CA THR A 150 -5.63 -6.29 9.62
C THR A 150 -6.22 -6.90 10.88
N ARG A 151 -6.34 -8.22 10.91
CA ARG A 151 -6.61 -9.00 12.09
C ARG A 151 -5.31 -9.68 12.51
N TYR A 152 -4.81 -9.28 13.66
CA TYR A 152 -3.63 -9.85 14.28
C TYR A 152 -4.08 -10.80 15.38
N ASP A 153 -3.71 -12.08 15.28
CA ASP A 153 -3.92 -13.06 16.33
C ASP A 153 -2.55 -13.28 17.01
N ASP A 154 -2.45 -12.78 18.26
CA ASP A 154 -1.29 -13.02 19.11
C ASP A 154 -1.28 -14.50 19.54
N GLY A 155 -0.15 -15.15 19.46
CA GLY A 155 0.00 -16.53 19.94
C GLY A 155 0.23 -16.62 21.44
N PHE A 156 -0.23 -15.65 22.23
CA PHE A 156 -0.13 -15.74 23.68
C PHE A 156 -0.93 -16.94 24.21
N PRO A 157 -0.40 -17.68 25.20
CA PRO A 157 -1.12 -18.76 25.84
C PRO A 157 -2.49 -18.31 26.36
N ALA A 158 -3.48 -19.21 26.29
CA ALA A 158 -4.82 -18.90 26.78
C ALA A 158 -4.88 -18.60 28.28
N ALA A 159 -3.86 -19.02 29.05
CA ALA A 159 -3.67 -18.72 30.47
C ALA A 159 -2.32 -18.05 30.66
N LEU A 160 -2.34 -16.72 30.80
CA LEU A 160 -1.21 -15.92 31.20
C LEU A 160 -1.15 -15.83 32.74
N THR A 161 0.03 -15.73 33.30
CA THR A 161 0.17 -15.35 34.71
C THR A 161 -0.26 -13.90 34.91
N PRO A 162 -0.74 -13.47 36.10
CA PRO A 162 -1.10 -12.08 36.35
C PRO A 162 0.03 -11.09 36.08
N GLU A 163 1.28 -11.50 36.22
CA GLU A 163 2.45 -10.67 35.90
C GLU A 163 2.65 -10.50 34.40
N GLU A 164 2.45 -11.57 33.63
CA GLU A 164 2.49 -11.51 32.16
C GLU A 164 1.35 -10.69 31.58
N GLU A 165 0.13 -10.83 32.12
CA GLU A 165 -1.04 -10.06 31.73
C GLU A 165 -0.87 -8.56 31.98
N ASN A 166 -0.26 -8.19 33.08
CA ASN A 166 0.04 -6.81 33.47
C ASN A 166 1.32 -6.27 32.84
N SER A 167 2.05 -7.08 32.07
CA SER A 167 3.25 -6.60 31.40
C SER A 167 2.89 -5.53 30.36
N TYR A 168 3.70 -4.48 30.29
CA TYR A 168 3.55 -3.42 29.28
C TYR A 168 3.51 -4.00 27.85
N ARG A 169 4.21 -5.10 27.59
CA ARG A 169 4.23 -5.85 26.34
C ARG A 169 2.84 -6.35 25.94
N TYR A 170 2.16 -7.06 26.86
CA TYR A 170 0.86 -7.61 26.64
C TYR A 170 -0.19 -6.53 26.40
N ILE A 171 -0.21 -5.51 27.28
CA ILE A 171 -1.14 -4.39 27.18
C ILE A 171 -1.02 -3.70 25.82
N ARG A 172 0.20 -3.49 25.33
CA ARG A 172 0.43 -2.84 24.03
C ARG A 172 0.01 -3.69 22.83
N LEU A 173 0.22 -4.99 22.88
CA LEU A 173 -0.19 -5.91 21.80
C LEU A 173 -1.68 -6.19 21.82
N SER A 174 -2.31 -6.23 22.98
CA SER A 174 -3.76 -6.46 23.10
C SER A 174 -4.58 -5.41 22.37
N ASP A 175 -4.07 -4.18 22.21
CA ASP A 175 -4.70 -3.13 21.41
C ASP A 175 -4.87 -3.52 19.94
N PHE A 176 -4.06 -4.44 19.43
CA PHE A 176 -4.08 -4.88 18.03
C PHE A 176 -4.72 -6.26 17.83
N SER A 177 -4.82 -7.07 18.91
CA SER A 177 -5.25 -8.44 18.84
C SER A 177 -6.77 -8.60 18.76
N LYS A 178 -7.21 -9.75 18.22
CA LYS A 178 -8.60 -10.25 18.20
C LYS A 178 -9.64 -9.39 17.47
N SER A 179 -9.26 -8.23 16.90
CA SER A 179 -10.18 -7.37 16.14
C SER A 179 -9.58 -6.91 14.82
N LEU A 180 -10.45 -6.58 13.86
CA LEU A 180 -10.01 -5.95 12.61
C LEU A 180 -9.59 -4.51 12.89
N ARG A 181 -8.33 -4.21 12.66
CA ARG A 181 -7.75 -2.87 12.79
C ARG A 181 -7.55 -2.23 11.43
N PHE A 182 -7.97 -0.98 11.32
CA PHE A 182 -7.74 -0.18 10.15
C PHE A 182 -6.26 0.17 10.01
N GLY A 183 -5.78 0.25 8.78
CA GLY A 183 -4.41 0.62 8.47
C GLY A 183 -4.26 1.20 7.07
N THR A 184 -3.05 1.63 6.77
CA THR A 184 -2.65 2.08 5.44
C THR A 184 -1.38 1.35 5.01
N SER A 185 -1.29 1.02 3.73
CA SER A 185 -0.09 0.43 3.15
C SER A 185 0.38 1.22 1.96
N THR A 186 1.70 1.40 1.87
CA THR A 186 2.39 1.96 0.71
C THR A 186 3.37 0.94 0.16
N GLU A 187 3.48 0.87 -1.17
CA GLU A 187 4.29 -0.14 -1.82
C GLU A 187 5.09 0.45 -2.97
N ALA A 188 6.32 -0.02 -3.12
CA ALA A 188 7.19 0.20 -4.26
C ALA A 188 7.35 -1.11 -5.02
N GLY A 189 7.09 -1.12 -6.33
CA GLY A 189 7.18 -2.35 -7.09
C GLY A 189 7.69 -2.17 -8.51
N ILE A 190 8.13 -3.30 -9.06
CA ILE A 190 8.55 -3.45 -10.45
C ILE A 190 7.80 -4.62 -11.07
N ILE A 191 7.34 -4.45 -12.32
CA ILE A 191 6.72 -5.50 -13.13
C ILE A 191 7.58 -5.70 -14.38
N ILE A 192 7.98 -6.94 -14.60
CA ILE A 192 8.82 -7.37 -15.70
C ILE A 192 7.99 -8.35 -16.57
N PRO A 193 7.68 -8.03 -17.83
CA PRO A 193 6.96 -8.94 -18.70
C PRO A 193 7.83 -10.15 -19.04
N ILE A 194 7.27 -11.37 -18.92
CA ILE A 194 7.94 -12.62 -19.27
C ILE A 194 7.39 -13.15 -20.61
N ALA A 195 6.10 -13.42 -20.64
CA ALA A 195 5.46 -13.99 -21.82
C ALA A 195 3.94 -13.75 -21.84
N GLY A 196 3.42 -13.26 -22.97
CA GLY A 196 1.99 -13.11 -23.20
C GLY A 196 1.28 -12.34 -22.08
N PHE A 197 0.49 -13.05 -21.28
CA PHE A 197 -0.28 -12.50 -20.15
C PHE A 197 0.42 -12.64 -18.80
N VAL A 198 1.67 -13.23 -18.76
CA VAL A 198 2.41 -13.48 -17.53
C VAL A 198 3.52 -12.47 -17.34
N ASN A 199 3.57 -11.85 -16.17
CA ASN A 199 4.61 -10.93 -15.75
C ASN A 199 5.20 -11.40 -14.41
N LEU A 200 6.49 -11.16 -14.20
CA LEU A 200 7.13 -11.26 -12.90
C LEU A 200 6.97 -9.93 -12.16
N GLN A 201 6.72 -9.98 -10.86
CA GLN A 201 6.73 -8.77 -10.05
C GLN A 201 7.58 -8.96 -8.78
N ALA A 202 8.19 -7.86 -8.35
CA ALA A 202 8.85 -7.75 -7.06
C ALA A 202 8.43 -6.42 -6.42
N GLN A 203 8.18 -6.46 -5.11
CA GLN A 203 7.62 -5.31 -4.41
C GLN A 203 8.06 -5.27 -2.95
N TYR A 204 8.20 -4.04 -2.45
CA TYR A 204 8.45 -3.75 -1.05
C TYR A 204 7.27 -2.97 -0.48
N ASP A 205 6.62 -3.55 0.52
CA ASP A 205 5.40 -3.07 1.16
C ASP A 205 5.68 -2.60 2.58
N ARG A 206 5.09 -1.47 2.95
CA ARG A 206 5.14 -0.88 4.29
C ARG A 206 3.73 -0.60 4.73
N THR A 207 3.30 -1.31 5.75
CA THR A 207 1.94 -1.18 6.31
C THR A 207 1.98 -0.65 7.72
N ILE A 208 1.10 0.29 8.01
CA ILE A 208 0.85 0.87 9.33
C ILE A 208 -0.53 0.43 9.77
N VAL A 209 -0.63 -0.25 10.92
CA VAL A 209 -1.89 -0.69 11.53
C VAL A 209 -2.17 0.17 12.75
N PHE A 210 -3.34 0.79 12.81
CA PHE A 210 -3.73 1.69 13.87
C PHE A 210 -4.39 0.94 15.02
N PRO A 211 -3.96 1.13 16.29
CA PRO A 211 -4.61 0.54 17.45
C PRO A 211 -6.03 1.09 17.63
N ARG A 212 -6.23 2.35 17.26
CA ARG A 212 -7.52 3.06 17.28
C ARG A 212 -7.58 4.09 16.16
N HIS A 213 -8.75 4.34 15.64
CA HIS A 213 -8.94 5.32 14.57
C HIS A 213 -9.26 6.71 15.15
N LEU A 214 -8.33 7.64 14.99
CA LEU A 214 -8.48 9.06 15.37
C LEU A 214 -8.81 9.88 14.12
N PHE A 215 -10.09 9.91 13.75
CA PHE A 215 -10.57 10.44 12.48
C PHE A 215 -9.96 11.79 12.09
N TRP A 216 -10.10 12.82 12.93
CA TRP A 216 -9.65 14.18 12.61
C TRP A 216 -8.12 14.29 12.48
N LYS A 217 -7.38 13.58 13.32
CA LYS A 217 -5.92 13.56 13.24
C LYS A 217 -5.46 12.82 11.99
N HIS A 218 -6.14 11.72 11.65
CA HIS A 218 -5.85 10.97 10.43
C HIS A 218 -6.14 11.82 9.19
N LEU A 219 -7.29 12.49 9.13
CA LEU A 219 -7.66 13.39 8.04
C LEU A 219 -6.63 14.50 7.84
N GLY A 220 -6.21 15.18 8.91
CA GLY A 220 -5.18 16.21 8.85
C GLY A 220 -3.84 15.68 8.35
N SER A 221 -3.42 14.49 8.80
CA SER A 221 -2.21 13.82 8.33
C SER A 221 -2.28 13.50 6.82
N VAL A 222 -3.42 13.01 6.34
CA VAL A 222 -3.64 12.71 4.91
C VAL A 222 -3.63 13.98 4.05
N ILE A 223 -4.21 15.09 4.53
CA ILE A 223 -4.17 16.36 3.80
C ILE A 223 -2.73 16.84 3.60
N ILE A 224 -1.89 16.78 4.64
CA ILE A 224 -0.47 17.18 4.56
C ILE A 224 0.28 16.27 3.58
N GLU A 225 0.06 14.97 3.66
CA GLU A 225 0.66 14.00 2.74
C GLU A 225 0.26 14.27 1.29
N THR A 226 -1.03 14.49 1.04
CA THR A 226 -1.56 14.77 -0.31
C THR A 226 -1.00 16.08 -0.88
N ALA A 227 -0.90 17.14 -0.07
CA ALA A 227 -0.28 18.40 -0.50
C ALA A 227 1.18 18.21 -0.90
N THR A 228 1.93 17.44 -0.12
CA THR A 228 3.34 17.13 -0.44
C THR A 228 3.47 16.27 -1.71
N GLN A 229 2.60 15.28 -1.87
CA GLN A 229 2.54 14.47 -3.10
C GLN A 229 2.25 15.32 -4.33
N SER A 230 1.31 16.27 -4.23
CA SER A 230 0.95 17.16 -5.34
C SER A 230 2.13 18.04 -5.78
N ALA A 231 2.94 18.53 -4.83
CA ALA A 231 4.15 19.31 -5.16
C ALA A 231 5.18 18.45 -5.91
N ILE A 232 5.38 17.20 -5.48
CA ILE A 232 6.27 16.25 -6.17
C ILE A 232 5.73 15.92 -7.56
N ASP A 233 4.43 15.75 -7.73
CA ASP A 233 3.81 15.48 -9.02
C ASP A 233 4.05 16.62 -10.01
N GLY A 234 3.94 17.88 -9.58
CA GLY A 234 4.29 19.04 -10.40
C GLY A 234 5.72 18.99 -10.91
N PHE A 235 6.66 18.64 -10.04
CA PHE A 235 8.07 18.49 -10.42
C PHE A 235 8.31 17.33 -11.39
N ILE A 236 7.67 16.16 -11.14
CA ILE A 236 7.73 15.00 -12.04
C ILE A 236 7.19 15.36 -13.43
N HIS A 237 6.07 16.09 -13.49
CA HIS A 237 5.50 16.54 -14.76
C HIS A 237 6.44 17.43 -15.56
N ALA A 238 7.16 18.34 -14.90
CA ALA A 238 8.19 19.17 -15.56
C ALA A 238 9.30 18.31 -16.17
N ILE A 239 9.78 17.30 -15.43
CA ILE A 239 10.79 16.34 -15.93
C ILE A 239 10.25 15.51 -17.08
N MET A 240 9.02 15.00 -16.97
CA MET A 240 8.39 14.20 -18.04
C MET A 240 8.24 14.99 -19.35
N ASN A 241 8.05 16.31 -19.26
CA ASN A 241 7.98 17.19 -20.43
C ASN A 241 9.37 17.44 -21.05
N SER A 242 10.41 17.65 -20.22
CA SER A 242 11.77 18.00 -20.70
C SER A 242 12.61 16.77 -21.05
N SER A 243 12.51 15.70 -20.25
CA SER A 243 13.31 14.49 -20.38
C SER A 243 12.43 13.25 -20.14
N PRO A 244 11.54 12.88 -21.07
CA PRO A 244 10.57 11.81 -20.86
C PRO A 244 11.20 10.49 -20.43
N MET A 245 12.38 10.15 -20.97
CA MET A 245 13.05 8.87 -20.65
C MET A 245 13.55 8.79 -19.21
N ALA A 246 13.83 9.90 -18.55
CA ALA A 246 14.21 9.92 -17.12
C ALA A 246 12.97 9.82 -16.21
N GLY A 247 11.80 10.19 -16.72
CA GLY A 247 10.56 10.33 -15.96
C GLY A 247 10.15 9.10 -15.15
N PRO A 248 10.12 7.89 -15.71
CA PRO A 248 9.73 6.69 -14.97
C PRO A 248 10.58 6.44 -13.72
N ILE A 249 11.90 6.56 -13.83
CA ILE A 249 12.82 6.37 -12.71
C ILE A 249 12.64 7.47 -11.67
N ILE A 250 12.57 8.72 -12.09
CA ILE A 250 12.44 9.86 -11.18
C ILE A 250 11.10 9.84 -10.46
N ASN A 251 10.00 9.52 -11.16
CA ASN A 251 8.69 9.31 -10.55
C ASN A 251 8.76 8.23 -9.46
N PHE A 252 9.34 7.07 -9.79
CA PHE A 252 9.48 5.96 -8.87
C PHE A 252 10.29 6.34 -7.62
N VAL A 253 11.46 6.95 -7.81
CA VAL A 253 12.36 7.31 -6.71
C VAL A 253 11.73 8.36 -5.80
N LEU A 254 11.23 9.47 -6.36
CA LEU A 254 10.70 10.58 -5.54
C LEU A 254 9.44 10.16 -4.76
N LYS A 255 8.49 9.46 -5.39
CA LYS A 255 7.28 9.01 -4.70
C LYS A 255 7.59 8.00 -3.60
N ASN A 256 8.52 7.08 -3.83
CA ASN A 256 8.91 6.11 -2.82
C ASN A 256 9.74 6.74 -1.69
N ALA A 257 10.59 7.71 -1.99
CA ALA A 257 11.32 8.46 -0.97
C ALA A 257 10.35 9.23 -0.06
N LEU A 258 9.34 9.90 -0.64
CA LEU A 258 8.29 10.56 0.15
C LEU A 258 7.51 9.56 1.00
N ALA A 259 7.04 8.47 0.39
CA ALA A 259 6.27 7.44 1.11
C ALA A 259 7.10 6.81 2.26
N TYR A 260 8.39 6.60 2.05
CA TYR A 260 9.31 6.15 3.10
C TYR A 260 9.46 7.19 4.21
N GLY A 261 9.68 8.45 3.85
CA GLY A 261 9.80 9.54 4.83
C GLY A 261 8.55 9.65 5.71
N ILE A 262 7.36 9.61 5.13
CA ILE A 262 6.09 9.64 5.87
C ILE A 262 5.93 8.39 6.75
N TYR A 263 6.31 7.21 6.26
CA TYR A 263 6.29 5.99 7.05
C TYR A 263 7.18 6.10 8.30
N GLU A 264 8.40 6.63 8.16
CA GLU A 264 9.31 6.85 9.29
C GLU A 264 8.75 7.88 10.29
N LEU A 265 8.19 8.99 9.80
CA LEU A 265 7.56 9.99 10.64
C LEU A 265 6.34 9.46 11.43
N ARG A 266 5.63 8.48 10.86
CA ARG A 266 4.50 7.80 11.51
C ARG A 266 4.91 6.68 12.46
N ARG A 267 6.17 6.31 12.51
CA ARG A 267 6.69 5.24 13.39
C ARG A 267 6.41 5.52 14.87
N GLU A 268 6.60 6.77 15.29
CA GLU A 268 6.34 7.19 16.66
C GLU A 268 4.93 7.74 16.87
N LYS A 269 4.33 8.32 15.83
CA LYS A 269 3.04 9.00 15.87
C LYS A 269 2.21 8.59 14.66
N MET A 270 1.31 7.63 14.81
CA MET A 270 0.53 7.07 13.70
C MET A 270 -0.16 8.13 12.80
N ASN A 271 -0.48 9.30 13.35
CA ASN A 271 -1.11 10.42 12.62
C ASN A 271 -0.19 11.66 12.60
N TRP A 272 1.10 11.46 12.33
CA TRP A 272 2.04 12.58 12.20
C TRP A 272 1.47 13.70 11.30
N PRO A 273 1.62 14.98 11.66
CA PRO A 273 2.40 15.55 12.77
C PRO A 273 1.65 15.58 14.12
N PHE A 274 0.41 15.14 14.18
CA PHE A 274 -0.42 15.22 15.36
C PHE A 274 -0.01 14.18 16.42
N ASN A 275 -0.08 14.58 17.69
CA ASN A 275 0.21 13.67 18.79
C ASN A 275 -0.76 12.48 18.82
N SER A 276 -0.22 11.27 18.73
CA SER A 276 -0.97 10.03 18.63
C SER A 276 -0.11 8.85 19.09
N THR A 277 -0.74 7.72 19.35
CA THR A 277 -0.07 6.48 19.75
C THR A 277 0.76 5.90 18.61
N GLU A 278 1.70 5.06 18.95
CA GLU A 278 2.52 4.29 18.01
C GLU A 278 1.69 3.22 17.33
N PRO A 279 1.87 3.01 16.03
CA PRO A 279 1.21 1.94 15.27
C PRO A 279 1.97 0.62 15.34
N LEU A 280 1.29 -0.48 14.99
CA LEU A 280 1.96 -1.72 14.62
C LEU A 280 2.37 -1.64 13.14
N MET A 281 3.64 -1.90 12.86
CA MET A 281 4.23 -1.72 11.55
C MET A 281 4.65 -3.04 10.94
N PHE A 282 4.42 -3.17 9.62
CA PHE A 282 4.88 -4.31 8.82
C PHE A 282 5.73 -3.80 7.67
N GLU A 283 6.88 -4.40 7.48
CA GLU A 283 7.74 -4.22 6.32
C GLU A 283 7.87 -5.57 5.62
N SER A 284 7.46 -5.64 4.36
CA SER A 284 7.42 -6.91 3.63
C SER A 284 8.10 -6.79 2.28
N PHE A 285 8.95 -7.75 1.97
CA PHE A 285 9.44 -7.96 0.62
C PHE A 285 8.71 -9.14 0.00
N LYS A 286 8.13 -8.93 -1.19
CA LYS A 286 7.31 -9.91 -1.91
C LYS A 286 7.78 -10.03 -3.35
N ALA A 287 7.73 -11.25 -3.89
CA ALA A 287 7.92 -11.52 -5.31
C ALA A 287 6.89 -12.54 -5.78
N GLY A 288 6.55 -12.51 -7.05
CA GLY A 288 5.56 -13.42 -7.60
C GLY A 288 5.18 -13.10 -9.03
N PHE A 289 3.98 -13.51 -9.41
CA PHE A 289 3.50 -13.39 -10.78
C PHE A 289 2.24 -12.54 -10.85
N THR A 290 2.17 -11.76 -11.93
CA THR A 290 1.00 -10.99 -12.36
C THR A 290 0.47 -11.60 -13.64
N PHE A 291 -0.80 -11.96 -13.66
CA PHE A 291 -1.52 -12.45 -14.83
C PHE A 291 -2.47 -11.35 -15.30
N THR A 292 -2.28 -10.86 -16.53
CA THR A 292 -3.09 -9.78 -17.12
C THR A 292 -3.77 -10.30 -18.39
N PHE A 293 -5.10 -10.41 -18.38
CA PHE A 293 -5.93 -11.04 -19.41
C PHE A 293 -6.45 -10.06 -20.47
#